data_fbab6d0f5695b327c4a5bb7ab17b7d81
#
_entry.id   fbab6d0f5695b327c4a5bb7ab17b7d81
#
_cell.length_a   1.000
_cell.length_b   1.000
_cell.length_c   1.000
_cell.angle_alpha   90.00
_cell.angle_beta   90.00
_cell.angle_gamma   90.00
#
_symmetry.space_group_name_H-M   'P 1'
#
loop_
_entity.id
_entity.type
_entity.pdbx_description
1 polymer ?
#
loop_
_entity_poly.entity_id
_entity_poly.type
_entity_poly.pdbx_seq_one_letter_code
_entity_poly.pdbx_strand_id
1 'polypeptide(L)' 'MRDPETIETELMEISAIADDTLKLERIVVWCASHPDEVPFALHQFMGRRDKQPSQTSNT' A
#
# COMPACT_ATOMS: atom_id res chain seq x y z
N MET A 1 9.99 11.27 8.19
CA MET A 1 9.52 10.20 7.30
C MET A 1 10.69 9.40 6.81
N ARG A 2 10.54 8.10 6.75
CA ARG A 2 11.65 7.25 6.35
C ARG A 2 11.84 7.31 4.84
N ASP A 3 12.89 6.62 4.41
CA ASP A 3 13.21 6.56 3.00
C ASP A 3 12.07 5.98 2.21
N PRO A 4 11.69 6.55 1.07
CA PRO A 4 10.61 5.98 0.26
C PRO A 4 10.88 4.53 -0.12
N GLU A 5 12.14 4.18 -0.35
CA GLU A 5 12.48 2.82 -0.70
C GLU A 5 12.18 1.87 0.43
N THR A 6 12.47 2.28 1.65
CA THR A 6 12.20 1.44 2.81
C THR A 6 10.70 1.22 2.98
N ILE A 7 9.92 2.30 2.83
CA ILE A 7 8.49 2.20 2.94
C ILE A 7 7.94 1.26 1.87
N GLU A 8 8.41 1.43 0.65
CA GLU A 8 7.96 0.61 -0.45
C GLU A 8 8.29 -0.86 -0.23
N THR A 9 9.48 -1.15 0.25
CA THR A 9 9.89 -2.51 0.52
C THR A 9 8.98 -3.15 1.57
N GLU A 10 8.68 -2.43 2.63
CA GLU A 10 7.82 -2.96 3.68
C GLU A 10 6.41 -3.22 3.15
N LEU A 11 5.89 -2.32 2.34
CA LEU A 11 4.57 -2.50 1.79
C LEU A 11 4.53 -3.66 0.81
N MET A 12 5.60 -3.85 0.06
CA MET A 12 5.68 -4.98 -0.85
C MET A 12 5.72 -6.30 -0.09
N GLU A 13 6.42 -6.33 1.02
CA GLU A 13 6.46 -7.53 1.84
C GLU A 13 5.09 -7.87 2.39
N ILE A 14 4.34 -6.86 2.80
CA ILE A 14 2.99 -7.08 3.28
C ILE A 14 2.10 -7.57 2.14
N SER A 15 2.26 -6.98 0.97
CA SER A 15 1.45 -7.36 -0.18
C SER A 15 1.71 -8.80 -0.62
N ALA A 16 2.89 -9.30 -0.31
CA ALA A 16 3.24 -10.66 -0.71
C ALA A 16 2.63 -11.72 0.21
N ILE A 17 2.03 -11.31 1.31
CA ILE A 17 1.41 -12.27 2.21
C ILE A 17 0.21 -12.89 1.51
N ALA A 18 0.18 -14.21 1.47
CA ALA A 18 -0.88 -14.90 0.76
C ALA A 18 -2.18 -14.95 1.55
N ASP A 19 -2.08 -14.99 2.86
CA ASP A 19 -3.27 -15.06 3.70
C ASP A 19 -3.90 -13.68 3.82
N ASP A 20 -5.12 -13.52 3.35
CA ASP A 20 -5.79 -12.24 3.35
C ASP A 20 -5.97 -11.68 4.75
N THR A 21 -6.32 -12.53 5.70
CA THR A 21 -6.53 -12.07 7.06
C THR A 21 -5.23 -11.57 7.67
N LEU A 22 -4.17 -12.29 7.46
CA LEU A 22 -2.87 -11.90 7.98
C LEU A 22 -2.38 -10.64 7.29
N LYS A 23 -2.60 -10.56 5.99
CA LYS A 23 -2.21 -9.37 5.23
C LYS A 23 -2.92 -8.14 5.79
N LEU A 24 -4.21 -8.25 6.03
CA LEU A 24 -4.98 -7.14 6.55
C LEU A 24 -4.48 -6.74 7.93
N GLU A 25 -4.20 -7.73 8.76
CA GLU A 25 -3.70 -7.48 10.08
C GLU A 25 -2.38 -6.74 10.04
N ARG A 26 -1.49 -7.16 9.14
CA ARG A 26 -0.19 -6.50 9.01
C ARG A 26 -0.34 -5.09 8.49
N ILE A 27 -1.28 -4.85 7.60
CA ILE A 27 -1.52 -3.50 7.10
C ILE A 27 -1.98 -2.61 8.24
N VAL A 28 -2.89 -3.10 9.07
CA VAL A 28 -3.38 -2.31 10.19
C VAL A 28 -2.25 -2.00 11.15
N VAL A 29 -1.41 -2.98 11.47
CA VAL A 29 -0.29 -2.77 12.36
C VAL A 29 0.68 -1.76 11.76
N TRP A 30 0.94 -1.87 10.47
CA TRP A 30 1.85 -0.94 9.81
C TRP A 30 1.30 0.48 9.86
N CYS A 31 0.02 0.66 9.59
CA CYS A 31 -0.59 1.97 9.63
C CYS A 31 -0.55 2.57 11.03
N ALA A 32 -0.78 1.74 12.03
CA ALA A 32 -0.74 2.21 13.41
C ALA A 32 0.67 2.58 13.84
N SER A 33 1.66 1.88 13.31
CA SER A 33 3.05 2.15 13.66
C SER A 33 3.63 3.33 12.89
N HIS A 34 3.09 3.61 11.71
CA HIS A 34 3.63 4.66 10.87
C HIS A 34 2.53 5.58 10.35
N PRO A 35 1.84 6.26 11.26
CA PRO A 35 0.70 7.09 10.83
C PRO A 35 1.10 8.22 9.90
N ASP A 36 2.32 8.73 10.03
CA ASP A 36 2.76 9.82 9.18
C ASP A 36 3.02 9.37 7.76
N GLU A 37 3.20 8.07 7.56
CA GLU A 37 3.53 7.53 6.25
C GLU A 37 2.32 6.95 5.53
N VAL A 38 1.17 6.92 6.19
CA VAL A 38 -0.04 6.38 5.58
C VAL A 38 -0.43 7.12 4.31
N PRO A 39 -0.43 8.46 4.27
CA PRO A 39 -0.77 9.16 3.03
C PRO A 39 0.16 8.80 1.88
N PHE A 40 1.44 8.62 2.18
CA PHE A 40 2.40 8.24 1.16
C PHE A 40 2.09 6.84 0.63
N ALA A 41 1.77 5.92 1.54
CA ALA A 41 1.45 4.56 1.14
C ALA A 41 0.19 4.51 0.29
N LEU A 42 -0.82 5.27 0.67
CA LEU A 42 -2.04 5.32 -0.11
C LEU A 42 -1.79 5.89 -1.50
N HIS A 43 -0.97 6.91 -1.57
CA HIS A 43 -0.63 7.50 -2.86
C HIS A 43 0.07 6.49 -3.76
N GLN A 44 0.95 5.70 -3.20
CA GLN A 44 1.64 4.69 -3.99
C GLN A 44 0.68 3.65 -4.57
N PHE A 45 -0.23 3.16 -3.73
CA PHE A 45 -1.18 2.17 -4.21
C PHE A 45 -2.18 2.78 -5.19
N MET A 46 -2.70 3.95 -4.88
CA MET A 46 -3.70 4.54 -5.75
C MET A 46 -3.09 5.04 -7.04
N GLY A 47 -1.86 5.47 -6.99
CA GLY A 47 -1.17 5.88 -8.21
C GLY A 47 -1.06 4.75 -9.18
N ARG A 48 -0.81 3.54 -8.68
CA ARG A 48 -0.76 2.38 -9.56
C ARG A 48 -2.09 2.10 -10.20
N ARG A 49 -3.16 2.23 -9.41
CA ARG A 49 -4.47 1.98 -9.94
C ARG A 49 -4.84 2.98 -11.00
N ASP A 50 -4.45 4.21 -10.81
CA ASP A 50 -4.77 5.23 -11.77
C ASP A 50 -4.18 4.94 -13.11
N LYS A 51 -3.14 4.16 -13.18
CA LYS A 51 -2.53 3.87 -14.44
C LYS A 51 -3.28 2.86 -15.25
N GLN A 52 -4.27 2.23 -14.69
CA GLN A 52 -5.04 1.27 -15.42
C GLN A 52 -6.08 1.98 -16.23
N PRO A 53 -5.90 2.02 -17.52
CA PRO A 53 -6.82 2.73 -18.38
C PRO A 53 -8.15 2.08 -18.49
N SER A 54 -8.16 0.82 -18.33
CA SER A 54 -9.40 0.12 -18.55
C SER A 54 -10.46 0.54 -17.61
N GLN A 55 -10.11 1.01 -16.45
CA GLN A 55 -11.13 1.36 -15.62
C GLN A 55 -11.83 2.51 -16.04
N THR A 56 -11.23 3.20 -16.78
CA THR A 56 -11.97 4.27 -17.15
C THR A 56 -13.06 3.91 -17.91
N SER A 57 -13.15 3.37 -18.25
CA SER A 57 -14.22 3.32 -18.94
C SER A 57 -15.36 3.01 -18.43
N ASN A 58 -15.10 3.23 -18.16
CA ASN A 58 -15.94 3.15 -18.16
C ASN A 58 -16.67 3.28 -18.06
N THR A 59 -16.45 3.29 -17.88
CA THR A 59 -17.07 3.42 -17.96
C THR A 59 -17.66 3.43 -18.03
#